data_113ee576dbef327c53a55ac8395eaa37
#
_entry.id   113ee576dbef327c53a55ac8395eaa37
#
_cell.length_a   1.000
_cell.length_b   1.000
_cell.length_c   1.000
_cell.angle_alpha   90.00
_cell.angle_beta   90.00
_cell.angle_gamma   90.00
#
_symmetry.space_group_name_H-M   'P 1'
#
loop_
_entity.id
_entity.type
_entity.pdbx_description
1 polymer ?
#
loop_
_entity_poly.entity_id
_entity_poly.type
_entity_poly.pdbx_seq_one_letter_code
_entity_poly.pdbx_strand_id
1 'polypeptide(L)'
;MFYNGEELSISDADPTAEELKTLHKTIKKVEEDIENFSFNTSVSTFMIAVNELMTQKCNKRAILKPLLILISPYAPHIAEELWSKLGHEDSISTAEFPVFDPKHLVESSKNYPVSFNGKMRFTLELPLDMTKDDIEKVVLAHQKTQAQLAGRVPKKIIIVPGKIINIVG
;
A
#
# COMPACT_ATOMS: atom_id res chain seq x y z
N MET A 1 -11.08 -1.00 -11.81
CA MET A 1 -9.72 -0.61 -12.24
C MET A 1 -9.62 -0.36 -13.74
N PHE A 2 -10.05 -1.30 -14.59
CA PHE A 2 -9.96 -1.12 -16.06
C PHE A 2 -11.07 -0.23 -16.63
N TYR A 3 -12.25 -0.22 -16.03
CA TYR A 3 -13.44 0.44 -16.56
C TYR A 3 -14.03 1.43 -15.56
N ASN A 4 -14.58 2.52 -16.10
CA ASN A 4 -15.48 3.44 -15.42
C ASN A 4 -16.85 3.35 -16.14
N GLY A 5 -17.76 2.53 -15.60
CA GLY A 5 -18.96 2.13 -16.33
C GLY A 5 -18.60 1.23 -17.52
N GLU A 6 -18.97 1.64 -18.73
CA GLU A 6 -18.66 0.93 -19.99
C GLU A 6 -17.37 1.41 -20.67
N GLU A 7 -16.79 2.54 -20.21
CA GLU A 7 -15.61 3.13 -20.79
C GLU A 7 -14.31 2.59 -20.17
N LEU A 8 -13.32 2.30 -21.02
CA LEU A 8 -11.98 1.92 -20.59
C LEU A 8 -11.28 3.13 -19.95
N SER A 9 -10.93 3.03 -18.67
CA SER A 9 -10.38 4.12 -17.88
C SER A 9 -8.97 3.80 -17.43
N ILE A 10 -8.01 3.74 -18.38
CA ILE A 10 -6.61 3.46 -18.09
C ILE A 10 -5.80 4.76 -18.19
N SER A 11 -4.93 4.97 -17.22
CA SER A 11 -4.06 6.14 -17.11
C SER A 11 -2.60 5.75 -17.29
N ASP A 12 -1.85 6.59 -17.98
CA ASP A 12 -0.39 6.48 -18.14
C ASP A 12 0.36 7.37 -17.13
N ALA A 13 -0.34 7.89 -16.10
CA ALA A 13 0.29 8.62 -15.01
C ALA A 13 1.21 7.73 -14.17
N ASP A 14 2.21 8.34 -13.53
CA ASP A 14 3.13 7.64 -12.65
C ASP A 14 2.40 7.02 -11.44
N PRO A 15 2.75 5.78 -11.06
CA PRO A 15 2.22 5.16 -9.85
C PRO A 15 2.60 5.90 -8.57
N THR A 16 1.71 5.87 -7.60
CA THR A 16 2.03 6.32 -6.25
C THR A 16 2.91 5.31 -5.51
N ALA A 17 3.58 5.75 -4.44
CA ALA A 17 4.38 4.87 -3.61
C ALA A 17 3.55 3.71 -2.98
N GLU A 18 2.28 3.98 -2.64
CA GLU A 18 1.37 2.95 -2.11
C GLU A 18 0.96 1.92 -3.16
N GLU A 19 0.67 2.35 -4.39
CA GLU A 19 0.36 1.44 -5.50
C GLU A 19 1.55 0.55 -5.84
N LEU A 20 2.76 1.12 -5.88
CA LEU A 20 4.00 0.37 -6.08
C LEU A 20 4.26 -0.62 -4.93
N LYS A 21 4.02 -0.21 -3.68
CA LYS A 21 4.14 -1.08 -2.51
C LYS A 21 3.19 -2.28 -2.62
N THR A 22 1.92 -2.06 -2.96
CA THR A 22 0.93 -3.13 -3.16
C THR A 22 1.37 -4.07 -4.28
N LEU A 23 1.83 -3.54 -5.43
CA LEU A 23 2.32 -4.34 -6.56
C LEU A 23 3.53 -5.19 -6.16
N HIS A 24 4.59 -4.58 -5.61
CA HIS A 24 5.83 -5.30 -5.29
C HIS A 24 5.66 -6.31 -4.16
N LYS A 25 4.78 -6.04 -3.18
CA LYS A 25 4.37 -7.02 -2.17
C LYS A 25 3.70 -8.24 -2.83
N THR A 26 2.86 -8.00 -3.84
CA THR A 26 2.18 -9.05 -4.60
C THR A 26 3.16 -9.85 -5.44
N ILE A 27 4.09 -9.20 -6.18
CA ILE A 27 5.12 -9.89 -6.97
C ILE A 27 5.92 -10.83 -6.09
N LYS A 28 6.48 -10.33 -4.99
CA LYS A 28 7.27 -11.12 -4.04
C LYS A 28 6.50 -12.34 -3.53
N LYS A 29 5.26 -12.12 -3.08
CA LYS A 29 4.46 -13.21 -2.48
C LYS A 29 4.06 -14.25 -3.51
N VAL A 30 3.71 -13.85 -4.74
CA VAL A 30 3.35 -14.78 -5.82
C VAL A 30 4.57 -15.59 -6.28
N GLU A 31 5.74 -14.96 -6.40
CA GLU A 31 7.01 -15.64 -6.71
C GLU A 31 7.31 -16.73 -5.66
N GLU A 32 7.28 -16.37 -4.37
CA GLU A 32 7.47 -17.32 -3.26
C GLU A 32 6.43 -18.45 -3.27
N ASP A 33 5.17 -18.15 -3.56
CA ASP A 33 4.09 -19.15 -3.60
C ASP A 33 4.24 -20.12 -4.79
N ILE A 34 4.71 -19.64 -5.94
CA ILE A 34 4.99 -20.50 -7.10
C ILE A 34 6.17 -21.43 -6.80
N GLU A 35 7.26 -20.91 -6.24
CA GLU A 35 8.42 -21.74 -5.84
C GLU A 35 8.07 -22.81 -4.82
N ASN A 36 7.13 -22.53 -3.90
CA ASN A 36 6.67 -23.47 -2.89
C ASN A 36 5.44 -24.30 -3.32
N PHE A 37 5.00 -24.21 -4.56
CA PHE A 37 3.78 -24.87 -5.09
C PHE A 37 2.50 -24.55 -4.31
N SER A 38 2.44 -23.37 -3.71
CA SER A 38 1.32 -22.88 -2.88
C SER A 38 0.34 -22.02 -3.68
N PHE A 39 -0.17 -22.54 -4.80
CA PHE A 39 -0.97 -21.76 -5.77
C PHE A 39 -2.27 -21.18 -5.19
N ASN A 40 -2.88 -21.82 -4.21
CA ASN A 40 -4.08 -21.33 -3.54
C ASN A 40 -3.82 -20.03 -2.73
N THR A 41 -2.62 -19.88 -2.16
CA THR A 41 -2.25 -18.65 -1.43
C THR A 41 -2.02 -17.46 -2.38
N SER A 42 -1.53 -17.71 -3.58
CA SER A 42 -1.44 -16.69 -4.64
C SER A 42 -2.82 -16.12 -4.99
N VAL A 43 -3.86 -16.97 -5.08
CA VAL A 43 -5.23 -16.49 -5.36
C VAL A 43 -5.69 -15.52 -4.27
N SER A 44 -5.46 -15.85 -3.00
CA SER A 44 -5.77 -14.94 -1.89
C SER A 44 -4.97 -13.65 -1.96
N THR A 45 -3.71 -13.72 -2.35
CA THR A 45 -2.83 -12.56 -2.56
C THR A 45 -3.36 -11.64 -3.66
N PHE A 46 -3.85 -12.20 -4.78
CA PHE A 46 -4.49 -11.40 -5.84
C PHE A 46 -5.76 -10.69 -5.35
N MET A 47 -6.60 -11.37 -4.57
CA MET A 47 -7.81 -10.75 -4.01
C MET A 47 -7.46 -9.56 -3.11
N ILE A 48 -6.44 -9.70 -2.27
CA ILE A 48 -5.96 -8.62 -1.41
C ILE A 48 -5.43 -7.46 -2.26
N ALA A 49 -4.56 -7.74 -3.23
CA ALA A 49 -3.96 -6.74 -4.10
C ALA A 49 -5.03 -5.95 -4.89
N VAL A 50 -6.00 -6.65 -5.47
CA VAL A 50 -7.10 -6.01 -6.22
C VAL A 50 -7.93 -5.11 -5.31
N ASN A 51 -8.27 -5.55 -4.08
CA ASN A 51 -9.03 -4.75 -3.13
C ASN A 51 -8.26 -3.51 -2.66
N GLU A 52 -6.96 -3.64 -2.39
CA GLU A 52 -6.08 -2.52 -2.04
C GLU A 52 -6.00 -1.50 -3.19
N LEU A 53 -5.74 -1.96 -4.42
CA LEU A 53 -5.66 -1.09 -5.61
C LEU A 53 -7.01 -0.44 -5.96
N MET A 54 -8.14 -1.12 -5.74
CA MET A 54 -9.47 -0.52 -5.90
C MET A 54 -9.72 0.58 -4.87
N THR A 55 -9.31 0.38 -3.62
CA THR A 55 -9.40 1.40 -2.56
C THR A 55 -8.56 2.63 -2.89
N GLN A 56 -7.39 2.41 -3.49
CA GLN A 56 -6.48 3.45 -3.98
C GLN A 56 -7.00 4.10 -5.28
N LYS A 57 -8.11 3.59 -5.86
CA LYS A 57 -8.65 4.01 -7.17
C LYS A 57 -7.61 3.90 -8.30
N CYS A 58 -6.75 2.90 -8.21
CA CYS A 58 -5.68 2.69 -9.17
C CYS A 58 -6.25 2.24 -10.52
N ASN A 59 -5.88 2.95 -11.59
CA ASN A 59 -6.17 2.60 -12.98
C ASN A 59 -4.93 2.73 -13.87
N LYS A 60 -3.75 2.69 -13.28
CA LYS A 60 -2.49 3.00 -13.96
C LYS A 60 -1.94 1.79 -14.70
N ARG A 61 -1.63 1.99 -15.99
CA ARG A 61 -1.05 0.95 -16.86
C ARG A 61 0.19 0.31 -16.25
N ALA A 62 1.08 1.11 -15.66
CA ALA A 62 2.31 0.64 -15.02
C ALA A 62 2.09 -0.34 -13.84
N ILE A 63 0.91 -0.32 -13.22
CA ILE A 63 0.50 -1.26 -12.16
C ILE A 63 -0.31 -2.42 -12.75
N LEU A 64 -1.24 -2.13 -13.67
CA LEU A 64 -2.15 -3.13 -14.21
C LEU A 64 -1.44 -4.16 -15.10
N LYS A 65 -0.47 -3.71 -15.89
CA LYS A 65 0.31 -4.59 -16.78
C LYS A 65 1.04 -5.70 -16.02
N PRO A 66 1.93 -5.44 -15.05
CA PRO A 66 2.58 -6.50 -14.29
C PRO A 66 1.59 -7.34 -13.46
N LEU A 67 0.51 -6.76 -12.95
CA LEU A 67 -0.51 -7.51 -12.23
C LEU A 67 -1.19 -8.55 -13.13
N LEU A 68 -1.49 -8.23 -14.40
CA LEU A 68 -2.03 -9.17 -15.38
C LEU A 68 -1.07 -10.32 -15.67
N ILE A 69 0.23 -10.03 -15.79
CA ILE A 69 1.25 -11.08 -16.01
C ILE A 69 1.25 -12.07 -14.83
N LEU A 70 1.16 -11.58 -13.59
CA LEU A 70 1.08 -12.45 -12.41
C LEU A 70 -0.18 -13.32 -12.40
N ILE A 71 -1.31 -12.80 -12.88
CA ILE A 71 -2.61 -13.49 -12.90
C ILE A 71 -2.71 -14.47 -14.07
N SER A 72 -1.97 -14.26 -15.16
CA SER A 72 -2.13 -15.03 -16.41
C SER A 72 -2.01 -16.55 -16.23
N PRO A 73 -1.13 -17.13 -15.40
CA PRO A 73 -1.09 -18.58 -15.19
C PRO A 73 -2.33 -19.16 -14.49
N TYR A 74 -3.06 -18.32 -13.74
CA TYR A 74 -4.25 -18.72 -12.97
C TYR A 74 -5.56 -18.49 -13.72
N ALA A 75 -5.60 -17.45 -14.56
CA ALA A 75 -6.79 -17.06 -15.32
C ALA A 75 -6.40 -16.52 -16.70
N PRO A 76 -5.89 -17.41 -17.61
CA PRO A 76 -5.28 -16.99 -18.87
C PRO A 76 -6.24 -16.23 -19.80
N HIS A 77 -7.50 -16.66 -19.91
CA HIS A 77 -8.45 -16.05 -20.85
C HIS A 77 -8.77 -14.60 -20.51
N ILE A 78 -9.04 -14.28 -19.24
CA ILE A 78 -9.29 -12.91 -18.81
C ILE A 78 -8.02 -12.06 -18.87
N ALA A 79 -6.87 -12.66 -18.57
CA ALA A 79 -5.59 -11.96 -18.64
C ALA A 79 -5.26 -11.55 -20.10
N GLU A 80 -5.44 -12.44 -21.07
CA GLU A 80 -5.27 -12.14 -22.49
C GLU A 80 -6.23 -11.05 -22.97
N GLU A 81 -7.51 -11.15 -22.64
CA GLU A 81 -8.50 -10.13 -23.01
C GLU A 81 -8.12 -8.75 -22.48
N LEU A 82 -7.73 -8.67 -21.21
CA LEU A 82 -7.32 -7.40 -20.60
C LEU A 82 -5.97 -6.91 -21.11
N TRP A 83 -5.06 -7.81 -21.48
CA TRP A 83 -3.78 -7.50 -22.10
C TRP A 83 -3.97 -6.83 -23.47
N SER A 84 -4.84 -7.40 -24.30
CA SER A 84 -5.23 -6.78 -25.57
C SER A 84 -5.88 -5.40 -25.37
N LYS A 85 -6.73 -5.22 -24.34
CA LYS A 85 -7.32 -3.92 -24.01
C LYS A 85 -6.31 -2.89 -23.49
N LEU A 86 -5.16 -3.34 -22.98
CA LEU A 86 -4.03 -2.46 -22.68
C LEU A 86 -3.26 -2.02 -23.96
N GLY A 87 -3.64 -2.52 -25.14
CA GLY A 87 -3.05 -2.15 -26.42
C GLY A 87 -1.89 -3.05 -26.86
N HIS A 88 -1.74 -4.23 -26.27
CA HIS A 88 -0.76 -5.23 -26.70
C HIS A 88 -1.33 -6.10 -27.82
N GLU A 89 -0.54 -6.35 -28.86
CA GLU A 89 -0.88 -7.21 -30.01
C GLU A 89 -0.33 -8.64 -29.85
N ASP A 90 0.68 -8.80 -29.00
CA ASP A 90 1.30 -10.08 -28.64
C ASP A 90 0.56 -10.79 -27.50
N SER A 91 0.76 -12.09 -27.36
CA SER A 91 0.18 -12.86 -26.25
C SER A 91 0.88 -12.53 -24.94
N ILE A 92 0.10 -12.40 -23.86
CA ILE A 92 0.62 -12.24 -22.49
C ILE A 92 1.50 -13.42 -22.06
N SER A 93 1.33 -14.59 -22.66
CA SER A 93 2.12 -15.79 -22.37
C SER A 93 3.60 -15.65 -22.68
N THR A 94 3.98 -14.69 -23.52
CA THR A 94 5.37 -14.36 -23.86
C THR A 94 5.96 -13.24 -23.04
N ALA A 95 5.17 -12.62 -22.16
CA ALA A 95 5.61 -11.53 -21.32
C ALA A 95 6.55 -12.03 -20.19
N GLU A 96 7.60 -11.28 -19.94
CA GLU A 96 8.53 -11.59 -18.86
C GLU A 96 7.87 -11.41 -17.49
N PHE A 97 8.20 -12.32 -16.54
CA PHE A 97 7.71 -12.22 -15.17
C PHE A 97 8.19 -10.92 -14.53
N PRO A 98 7.33 -10.19 -13.79
CA PRO A 98 7.71 -8.91 -13.20
C PRO A 98 8.79 -9.08 -12.14
N VAL A 99 9.82 -8.24 -12.21
CA VAL A 99 10.93 -8.27 -11.26
C VAL A 99 10.54 -7.58 -9.96
N PHE A 100 10.79 -8.26 -8.84
CA PHE A 100 10.62 -7.69 -7.52
C PHE A 100 11.71 -6.66 -7.20
N ASP A 101 11.33 -5.47 -6.75
CA ASP A 101 12.26 -4.43 -6.29
C ASP A 101 11.98 -4.11 -4.80
N PRO A 102 12.89 -4.48 -3.89
CA PRO A 102 12.71 -4.31 -2.45
C PRO A 102 12.58 -2.86 -2.00
N LYS A 103 13.05 -1.89 -2.81
CA LYS A 103 12.96 -0.46 -2.46
C LYS A 103 11.51 0.02 -2.28
N HIS A 104 10.56 -0.61 -2.98
CA HIS A 104 9.14 -0.27 -2.87
C HIS A 104 8.46 -0.86 -1.62
N LEU A 105 9.10 -1.78 -0.90
CA LEU A 105 8.62 -2.30 0.38
C LEU A 105 9.17 -1.56 1.58
N VAL A 106 10.13 -0.66 1.39
CA VAL A 106 10.65 0.16 2.48
C VAL A 106 9.53 1.10 2.93
N GLU A 107 9.05 0.92 4.15
CA GLU A 107 8.08 1.83 4.74
C GLU A 107 8.78 3.16 4.99
N SER A 108 8.39 4.20 4.25
CA SER A 108 8.84 5.57 4.48
C SER A 108 8.07 6.24 5.61
N SER A 109 6.85 5.77 5.90
CA SER A 109 5.99 6.30 6.96
C SER A 109 5.28 5.18 7.72
N LYS A 110 4.86 5.45 8.93
CA LYS A 110 4.07 4.55 9.76
C LYS A 110 2.95 5.27 10.47
N ASN A 111 1.82 4.59 10.58
CA ASN A 111 0.68 5.04 11.35
C ASN A 111 0.90 4.79 12.85
N TYR A 112 1.05 5.87 13.60
CA TYR A 112 1.17 5.84 15.06
C TYR A 112 -0.20 6.08 15.70
N PRO A 113 -0.74 5.12 16.46
CA PRO A 113 -1.88 5.40 17.31
C PRO A 113 -1.46 6.36 18.42
N VAL A 114 -2.16 7.50 18.51
CA VAL A 114 -1.95 8.52 19.55
C VAL A 114 -2.99 8.35 20.65
N SER A 115 -2.51 8.08 21.85
CA SER A 115 -3.32 7.85 23.04
C SER A 115 -3.14 8.98 24.05
N PHE A 116 -4.20 9.28 24.79
CA PHE A 116 -4.20 10.18 25.96
C PHE A 116 -4.56 9.38 27.20
N ASN A 117 -3.67 9.35 28.18
CA ASN A 117 -3.81 8.57 29.41
C ASN A 117 -4.23 7.11 29.10
N GLY A 118 -3.59 6.48 28.11
CA GLY A 118 -3.83 5.10 27.68
C GLY A 118 -5.07 4.89 26.79
N LYS A 119 -5.89 5.91 26.51
CA LYS A 119 -7.04 5.80 25.60
C LYS A 119 -6.66 6.34 24.22
N MET A 120 -6.70 5.49 23.18
CA MET A 120 -6.48 5.89 21.80
C MET A 120 -7.50 6.93 21.35
N ARG A 121 -7.04 7.99 20.69
CA ARG A 121 -7.88 9.10 20.21
C ARG A 121 -7.86 9.26 18.71
N PHE A 122 -6.68 9.16 18.09
CA PHE A 122 -6.52 9.26 16.64
C PHE A 122 -5.23 8.56 16.22
N THR A 123 -5.05 8.42 14.92
CA THR A 123 -3.84 7.90 14.30
C THR A 123 -3.13 9.03 13.56
N LEU A 124 -1.81 9.07 13.64
CA LEU A 124 -0.96 10.04 12.97
C LEU A 124 0.06 9.29 12.12
N GLU A 125 0.13 9.60 10.84
CA GLU A 125 1.13 9.07 9.94
C GLU A 125 2.41 9.90 10.05
N LEU A 126 3.52 9.24 10.39
CA LEU A 126 4.82 9.88 10.56
C LEU A 126 5.90 9.10 9.81
N PRO A 127 6.89 9.79 9.20
CA PRO A 127 8.08 9.15 8.64
C PRO A 127 8.81 8.29 9.68
N LEU A 128 9.35 7.14 9.23
CA LEU A 128 10.06 6.20 10.11
C LEU A 128 11.45 6.69 10.52
N ASP A 129 12.03 7.59 9.74
CA ASP A 129 13.34 8.19 9.98
C ASP A 129 13.33 9.38 10.96
N MET A 130 12.11 9.77 11.45
CA MET A 130 11.99 10.85 12.41
C MET A 130 12.57 10.47 13.77
N THR A 131 13.31 11.42 14.35
CA THR A 131 13.79 11.30 15.74
C THR A 131 12.64 11.42 16.74
N LYS A 132 12.84 10.91 17.96
CA LYS A 132 11.81 11.04 19.02
C LYS A 132 11.44 12.49 19.31
N ASP A 133 12.41 13.38 19.28
CA ASP A 133 12.23 14.81 19.54
C ASP A 133 11.42 15.50 18.44
N ASP A 134 11.61 15.08 17.19
CA ASP A 134 10.84 15.60 16.05
C ASP A 134 9.41 15.05 16.06
N ILE A 135 9.23 13.78 16.39
CA ILE A 135 7.90 13.18 16.58
C ILE A 135 7.15 13.93 17.68
N GLU A 136 7.79 14.23 18.80
CA GLU A 136 7.18 14.98 19.90
C GLU A 136 6.70 16.36 19.46
N LYS A 137 7.52 17.11 18.73
CA LYS A 137 7.17 18.43 18.19
C LYS A 137 5.95 18.35 17.27
N VAL A 138 5.97 17.41 16.31
CA VAL A 138 4.87 17.24 15.34
C VAL A 138 3.59 16.83 16.05
N VAL A 139 3.66 15.90 16.99
CA VAL A 139 2.49 15.44 17.76
C VAL A 139 1.91 16.57 18.61
N LEU A 140 2.73 17.37 19.27
CA LEU A 140 2.28 18.51 20.06
C LEU A 140 1.67 19.62 19.19
N ALA A 141 2.22 19.86 18.01
CA ALA A 141 1.70 20.85 17.05
C ALA A 141 0.39 20.42 16.38
N HIS A 142 0.06 19.11 16.42
CA HIS A 142 -1.09 18.58 15.71
C HIS A 142 -2.41 19.07 16.32
N GLN A 143 -3.33 19.56 15.45
CA GLN A 143 -4.60 20.19 15.84
C GLN A 143 -5.44 19.32 16.81
N LYS A 144 -5.53 18.00 16.56
CA LYS A 144 -6.27 17.08 17.43
C LYS A 144 -5.62 16.91 18.80
N THR A 145 -4.30 17.02 18.90
CA THR A 145 -3.55 17.00 20.16
C THR A 145 -3.85 18.27 20.96
N GLN A 146 -3.76 19.43 20.32
CA GLN A 146 -4.06 20.73 20.94
C GLN A 146 -5.50 20.79 21.47
N ALA A 147 -6.47 20.27 20.70
CA ALA A 147 -7.86 20.19 21.13
C ALA A 147 -8.05 19.30 22.36
N GLN A 148 -7.30 18.19 22.47
CA GLN A 148 -7.38 17.28 23.64
C GLN A 148 -6.64 17.85 24.87
N LEU A 149 -5.56 18.58 24.66
CA LEU A 149 -4.83 19.25 25.74
C LEU A 149 -5.59 20.46 26.30
N ALA A 150 -6.44 21.09 25.48
CA ALA A 150 -7.23 22.28 25.90
C ALA A 150 -6.38 23.35 26.64
N GLY A 151 -5.16 23.62 26.14
CA GLY A 151 -4.23 24.56 26.73
C GLY A 151 -3.38 24.05 27.90
N ARG A 152 -3.52 22.77 28.27
CA ARG A 152 -2.69 22.15 29.32
C ARG A 152 -1.36 21.66 28.73
N VAL A 153 -0.31 21.73 29.54
CA VAL A 153 0.99 21.16 29.18
C VAL A 153 1.00 19.67 29.58
N PRO A 154 1.34 18.74 28.69
CA PRO A 154 1.44 17.32 29.06
C PRO A 154 2.56 17.11 30.07
N LYS A 155 2.32 16.26 31.06
CA LYS A 155 3.34 15.88 32.05
C LYS A 155 4.45 15.02 31.46
N LYS A 156 4.09 14.16 30.51
CA LYS A 156 5.03 13.24 29.84
C LYS A 156 4.47 12.77 28.51
N ILE A 157 5.35 12.64 27.51
CA ILE A 157 5.05 12.00 26.25
C ILE A 157 5.91 10.74 26.13
N ILE A 158 5.25 9.60 25.96
CA ILE A 158 5.89 8.29 25.80
C ILE A 158 5.80 7.91 24.34
N ILE A 159 6.94 7.89 23.65
CA ILE A 159 7.05 7.51 22.24
C ILE A 159 7.76 6.16 22.16
N VAL A 160 7.04 5.14 21.67
CA VAL A 160 7.61 3.85 21.30
C VAL A 160 7.74 3.82 19.81
N PRO A 161 8.97 3.96 19.25
CA PRO A 161 9.19 4.02 17.81
C PRO A 161 8.54 2.84 17.09
N GLY A 162 7.80 3.13 16.02
CA GLY A 162 7.11 2.13 15.23
C GLY A 162 5.89 1.47 15.90
N LYS A 163 5.46 1.91 17.10
CA LYS A 163 4.35 1.26 17.81
C LYS A 163 3.25 2.23 18.26
N ILE A 164 3.54 3.13 19.17
CA ILE A 164 2.51 3.96 19.83
C ILE A 164 3.09 5.27 20.36
N ILE A 165 2.26 6.29 20.43
CA ILE A 165 2.52 7.54 21.14
C ILE A 165 1.47 7.68 22.23
N ASN A 166 1.90 7.88 23.50
CA ASN A 166 0.99 8.09 24.61
C ASN A 166 1.32 9.41 25.34
N ILE A 167 0.35 10.30 25.40
CA ILE A 167 0.42 11.60 26.05
C ILE A 167 -0.23 11.47 27.42
N VAL A 168 0.53 11.81 28.46
CA VAL A 168 0.08 11.77 29.86
C VAL A 168 -0.05 13.21 30.35
N GLY A 169 -1.23 13.58 30.78
CA GLY A 169 -1.55 14.91 31.26
C GLY A 169 -2.42 14.92 32.51
#